data_a329b58d2cfbcf5a82713b99a9c02166
#
_entry.id   a329b58d2cfbcf5a82713b99a9c02166
#
_cell.length_a   1.000
_cell.length_b   1.000
_cell.length_c   1.000
_cell.angle_alpha   90.00
_cell.angle_beta   90.00
_cell.angle_gamma   90.00
#
_symmetry.space_group_name_H-M   'P 1'
#
loop_
_entity.id
_entity.type
_entity.pdbx_description
1 polymer ?
#
loop_
_entity_poly.entity_id
_entity_poly.type
_entity_poly.pdbx_seq_one_letter_code
_entity_poly.pdbx_strand_id
1 'polypeptide(L)'
;MSRTIGQAGLALIKKYEGCRLTAYQCAAGVWTIGYGHTSGVKSGQTITLVQAEEYLRQDLRKFEGYVNNPAYVPQTAQLNQNQFDALVSFAFNLGQGNLKKVCAGGRSLAQIAAAMPKYCKAAGKTLPGLVNRRAAEVALFNTPVASQPTIQAAEAQQHVQPNYQPGQAYFVHVDNLRIRSTPSTSGAIIGKISNRAVLNKATTRDSKGQIWMNISGTSKPEWICADTGVKSFVY
;
A
#
# COMPACT_ATOMS: atom_id res chain seq x y z
N MET A 1 -6.51 -13.40 10.47
CA MET A 1 -5.90 -13.06 9.15
C MET A 1 -4.74 -12.13 9.36
N SER A 2 -3.63 -12.31 8.63
CA SER A 2 -2.48 -11.40 8.69
C SER A 2 -2.84 -10.08 8.02
N ARG A 3 -2.55 -8.95 8.65
CA ARG A 3 -2.81 -7.60 8.12
C ARG A 3 -1.69 -7.17 7.19
N THR A 4 -2.01 -6.44 6.13
CA THR A 4 -1.05 -5.84 5.20
C THR A 4 -1.12 -4.32 5.26
N ILE A 5 -0.06 -3.66 4.79
CA ILE A 5 0.02 -2.19 4.79
C ILE A 5 -1.05 -1.58 3.88
N GLY A 6 -1.69 -0.52 4.36
CA GLY A 6 -2.67 0.26 3.61
C GLY A 6 -2.03 1.36 2.76
N GLN A 7 -2.87 2.08 2.02
CA GLN A 7 -2.40 3.17 1.14
C GLN A 7 -1.75 4.32 1.91
N ALA A 8 -2.24 4.64 3.11
CA ALA A 8 -1.67 5.69 3.93
C ALA A 8 -0.22 5.37 4.34
N GLY A 9 0.04 4.12 4.76
CA GLY A 9 1.38 3.66 5.09
C GLY A 9 2.31 3.61 3.89
N LEU A 10 1.83 3.13 2.74
CA LEU A 10 2.61 3.15 1.49
C LEU A 10 2.99 4.57 1.06
N ALA A 11 2.04 5.50 1.08
CA ALA A 11 2.30 6.89 0.74
C ALA A 11 3.34 7.52 1.68
N LEU A 12 3.26 7.23 2.98
CA LEU A 12 4.23 7.68 3.96
C LEU A 12 5.63 7.17 3.65
N ILE A 13 5.81 5.87 3.40
CA ILE A 13 7.10 5.27 3.09
C ILE A 13 7.66 5.84 1.80
N LYS A 14 6.86 5.89 0.72
CA LYS A 14 7.26 6.43 -0.58
C LYS A 14 7.77 7.87 -0.47
N LYS A 15 7.14 8.69 0.37
CA LYS A 15 7.54 10.08 0.64
C LYS A 15 8.96 10.20 1.22
N TYR A 16 9.33 9.29 2.12
CA TYR A 16 10.62 9.37 2.84
C TYR A 16 11.76 8.58 2.20
N GLU A 17 11.46 7.55 1.41
CA GLU A 17 12.50 6.77 0.72
C GLU A 17 12.93 7.43 -0.60
N GLY A 18 12.04 8.15 -1.28
CA GLY A 18 12.25 8.60 -2.64
C GLY A 18 12.26 7.42 -3.63
N CYS A 19 12.22 7.70 -4.93
CA CYS A 19 12.19 6.68 -5.96
C CYS A 19 13.24 6.93 -7.04
N ARG A 20 14.06 5.91 -7.34
CA ARG A 20 15.00 5.94 -8.47
C ARG A 20 14.68 4.80 -9.43
N LEU A 21 14.27 5.14 -10.65
CA LEU A 21 13.87 4.16 -11.66
C LEU A 21 15.04 3.52 -12.42
N THR A 22 16.25 4.04 -12.23
CA THR A 22 17.50 3.47 -12.74
C THR A 22 18.34 2.99 -11.56
N ALA A 23 18.93 1.81 -11.70
CA ALA A 23 19.78 1.20 -10.68
C ALA A 23 21.00 2.09 -10.37
N TYR A 24 21.31 2.21 -9.09
CA TYR A 24 22.47 2.94 -8.58
C TYR A 24 23.13 2.17 -7.46
N GLN A 25 24.39 2.46 -7.19
CA GLN A 25 25.06 1.92 -6.00
C GLN A 25 24.79 2.82 -4.79
N CYS A 26 24.28 2.23 -3.70
CA CYS A 26 24.17 2.94 -2.43
C CYS A 26 25.55 3.15 -1.78
N ALA A 27 25.64 3.87 -0.68
CA ALA A 27 26.89 4.15 0.02
C ALA A 27 27.66 2.87 0.45
N ALA A 28 26.98 1.74 0.58
CA ALA A 28 27.56 0.44 0.87
C ALA A 28 27.98 -0.34 -0.39
N GLY A 29 27.92 0.25 -1.59
CA GLY A 29 28.27 -0.39 -2.86
C GLY A 29 27.21 -1.38 -3.38
N VAL A 30 26.03 -1.46 -2.77
CA VAL A 30 24.97 -2.39 -3.18
C VAL A 30 24.11 -1.78 -4.27
N TRP A 31 23.87 -2.53 -5.36
CA TRP A 31 22.94 -2.12 -6.41
C TRP A 31 21.51 -2.00 -5.87
N THR A 32 20.93 -0.83 -6.06
CA THR A 32 19.64 -0.43 -5.47
C THR A 32 18.77 0.21 -6.54
N ILE A 33 17.45 -0.02 -6.50
CA ILE A 33 16.48 0.55 -7.45
C ILE A 33 15.13 0.82 -6.76
N GLY A 34 14.28 1.63 -7.36
CA GLY A 34 12.95 1.94 -6.83
C GLY A 34 13.00 2.68 -5.51
N TYR A 35 12.33 2.19 -4.51
CA TYR A 35 12.24 2.70 -3.14
C TYR A 35 13.23 2.02 -2.18
N GLY A 36 14.40 1.66 -2.68
CA GLY A 36 15.43 1.01 -1.86
C GLY A 36 15.53 -0.51 -2.06
N HIS A 37 14.90 -1.07 -3.10
CA HIS A 37 15.00 -2.49 -3.43
C HIS A 37 16.40 -2.88 -3.86
N THR A 38 16.93 -4.00 -3.35
CA THR A 38 18.29 -4.45 -3.62
C THR A 38 18.37 -5.88 -4.17
N SER A 39 17.33 -6.69 -3.98
CA SER A 39 17.35 -8.10 -4.34
C SER A 39 17.36 -8.30 -5.86
N GLY A 40 18.41 -8.93 -6.39
CA GLY A 40 18.52 -9.21 -7.81
C GLY A 40 18.77 -8.00 -8.70
N VAL A 41 19.06 -6.82 -8.13
CA VAL A 41 19.32 -5.59 -8.91
C VAL A 41 20.70 -5.64 -9.54
N LYS A 42 20.78 -5.27 -10.83
CA LYS A 42 22.03 -5.26 -11.61
C LYS A 42 22.33 -3.86 -12.14
N SER A 43 23.60 -3.63 -12.46
CA SER A 43 24.04 -2.41 -13.14
C SER A 43 23.24 -2.17 -14.43
N GLY A 44 22.88 -0.92 -14.69
CA GLY A 44 22.13 -0.52 -15.89
C GLY A 44 20.65 -0.91 -15.90
N GLN A 45 20.14 -1.58 -14.88
CA GLN A 45 18.73 -1.96 -14.79
C GLN A 45 17.84 -0.73 -14.67
N THR A 46 16.73 -0.72 -15.42
CA THR A 46 15.66 0.28 -15.32
C THR A 46 14.33 -0.39 -15.03
N ILE A 47 13.46 0.30 -14.31
CA ILE A 47 12.11 -0.16 -13.98
C ILE A 47 11.10 0.96 -14.17
N THR A 48 9.83 0.59 -14.30
CA THR A 48 8.71 1.53 -14.24
C THR A 48 8.36 1.90 -12.80
N LEU A 49 7.60 2.98 -12.61
CA LEU A 49 7.09 3.36 -11.29
C LEU A 49 6.21 2.26 -10.68
N VAL A 50 5.46 1.55 -11.52
CA VAL A 50 4.62 0.42 -11.10
C VAL A 50 5.48 -0.73 -10.56
N GLN A 51 6.55 -1.08 -11.27
CA GLN A 51 7.49 -2.10 -10.79
C GLN A 51 8.19 -1.67 -9.50
N ALA A 52 8.53 -0.38 -9.35
CA ALA A 52 9.10 0.15 -8.12
C ALA A 52 8.14 -0.02 -6.94
N GLU A 53 6.84 0.23 -7.13
CA GLU A 53 5.82 0.03 -6.08
C GLU A 53 5.62 -1.45 -5.77
N GLU A 54 5.66 -2.33 -6.77
CA GLU A 54 5.56 -3.78 -6.57
C GLU A 54 6.75 -4.30 -5.75
N TYR A 55 7.97 -3.87 -6.06
CA TYR A 55 9.16 -4.21 -5.27
C TYR A 55 9.03 -3.70 -3.82
N LEU A 56 8.56 -2.46 -3.64
CA LEU A 56 8.33 -1.94 -2.30
C LEU A 56 7.34 -2.82 -1.51
N ARG A 57 6.22 -3.22 -2.12
CA ARG A 57 5.25 -4.11 -1.46
C ARG A 57 5.85 -5.47 -1.11
N GLN A 58 6.70 -6.03 -1.97
CA GLN A 58 7.40 -7.28 -1.70
C GLN A 58 8.36 -7.13 -0.51
N ASP A 59 9.15 -6.07 -0.48
CA ASP A 59 10.09 -5.77 0.61
C ASP A 59 9.37 -5.53 1.94
N LEU A 60 8.18 -4.92 1.90
CA LEU A 60 7.38 -4.62 3.09
C LEU A 60 6.79 -5.87 3.76
N ARG A 61 6.57 -6.98 3.05
CA ARG A 61 6.01 -8.22 3.63
C ARG A 61 6.74 -8.70 4.88
N LYS A 62 8.07 -8.57 4.88
CA LYS A 62 8.90 -8.91 6.05
C LYS A 62 8.54 -8.06 7.27
N PHE A 63 8.35 -6.76 7.08
CA PHE A 63 8.05 -5.82 8.16
C PHE A 63 6.60 -5.92 8.62
N GLU A 64 5.67 -6.20 7.69
CA GLU A 64 4.30 -6.57 8.01
C GLU A 64 4.26 -7.82 8.91
N GLY A 65 5.09 -8.82 8.60
CA GLY A 65 5.26 -10.01 9.42
C GLY A 65 5.71 -9.68 10.85
N TYR A 66 6.62 -8.73 11.02
CA TYR A 66 7.04 -8.32 12.37
C TYR A 66 5.93 -7.60 13.14
N VAL A 67 5.17 -6.72 12.48
CA VAL A 67 4.08 -6.01 13.15
C VAL A 67 2.91 -6.93 13.47
N ASN A 68 2.65 -7.94 12.64
CA ASN A 68 1.64 -8.98 12.90
C ASN A 68 2.02 -9.97 14.01
N ASN A 69 3.29 -9.99 14.43
CA ASN A 69 3.78 -10.97 15.40
C ASN A 69 3.78 -10.39 16.83
N PRO A 70 3.00 -10.94 17.78
CA PRO A 70 2.94 -10.47 19.15
C PRO A 70 4.27 -10.56 19.91
N ALA A 71 5.24 -11.34 19.43
CA ALA A 71 6.59 -11.36 20.00
C ALA A 71 7.37 -10.04 19.75
N TYR A 72 6.99 -9.26 18.75
CA TYR A 72 7.54 -7.93 18.46
C TYR A 72 6.58 -6.82 18.89
N VAL A 73 5.28 -7.01 18.64
CA VAL A 73 4.21 -6.05 18.92
C VAL A 73 3.11 -6.72 19.73
N PRO A 74 3.23 -6.77 21.07
CA PRO A 74 2.23 -7.41 21.93
C PRO A 74 0.80 -6.87 21.71
N GLN A 75 0.67 -5.62 21.25
CA GLN A 75 -0.59 -4.93 21.00
C GLN A 75 -1.15 -5.17 19.58
N THR A 76 -0.56 -6.07 18.77
CA THR A 76 -0.91 -6.23 17.36
C THR A 76 -2.40 -6.45 17.10
N ALA A 77 -3.08 -7.18 17.99
CA ALA A 77 -4.52 -7.42 17.88
C ALA A 77 -5.39 -6.16 18.10
N GLN A 78 -4.85 -5.16 18.82
CA GLN A 78 -5.54 -3.92 19.17
C GLN A 78 -5.29 -2.80 18.12
N LEU A 79 -4.30 -2.95 17.24
CA LEU A 79 -3.95 -1.93 16.27
C LEU A 79 -5.09 -1.72 15.27
N ASN A 80 -5.41 -0.48 14.99
CA ASN A 80 -6.17 -0.13 13.79
C ASN A 80 -5.24 -0.10 12.55
N GLN A 81 -5.78 0.13 11.35
CA GLN A 81 -4.99 0.11 10.11
C GLN A 81 -3.91 1.20 10.10
N ASN A 82 -4.22 2.42 10.53
CA ASN A 82 -3.26 3.53 10.55
C ASN A 82 -2.11 3.28 11.54
N GLN A 83 -2.42 2.67 12.69
CA GLN A 83 -1.42 2.28 13.68
C GLN A 83 -0.51 1.17 13.15
N PHE A 84 -1.10 0.18 12.49
CA PHE A 84 -0.35 -0.88 11.82
C PHE A 84 0.58 -0.29 10.75
N ASP A 85 0.08 0.57 9.88
CA ASP A 85 0.82 1.23 8.80
C ASP A 85 2.00 2.06 9.33
N ALA A 86 1.78 2.82 10.38
CA ALA A 86 2.82 3.62 11.03
C ALA A 86 3.93 2.74 11.61
N LEU A 87 3.59 1.62 12.25
CA LEU A 87 4.57 0.68 12.80
C LEU A 87 5.32 -0.09 11.70
N VAL A 88 4.68 -0.40 10.58
CA VAL A 88 5.37 -0.97 9.40
C VAL A 88 6.39 0.03 8.85
N SER A 89 6.04 1.33 8.69
CA SER A 89 6.97 2.38 8.29
C SER A 89 8.13 2.52 9.28
N PHE A 90 7.84 2.51 10.57
CA PHE A 90 8.85 2.58 11.64
C PHE A 90 9.82 1.38 11.57
N ALA A 91 9.27 0.16 11.41
CA ALA A 91 10.07 -1.06 11.30
C ALA A 91 10.91 -1.10 10.02
N PHE A 92 10.37 -0.63 8.89
CA PHE A 92 11.08 -0.53 7.62
C PHE A 92 12.32 0.37 7.73
N ASN A 93 12.20 1.50 8.42
CA ASN A 93 13.31 2.43 8.62
C ASN A 93 14.31 2.02 9.70
N LEU A 94 13.87 1.41 10.81
CA LEU A 94 14.68 1.21 12.00
C LEU A 94 14.92 -0.26 12.37
N GLY A 95 14.28 -1.17 11.66
CA GLY A 95 14.41 -2.61 11.87
C GLY A 95 13.56 -3.16 13.02
N GLN A 96 13.46 -4.48 13.04
CA GLN A 96 12.65 -5.25 14.01
C GLN A 96 13.07 -5.05 15.48
N GLY A 97 14.36 -4.82 15.73
CA GLY A 97 14.86 -4.63 17.09
C GLY A 97 14.34 -3.34 17.72
N ASN A 98 14.28 -2.25 16.96
CA ASN A 98 13.72 -0.99 17.45
C ASN A 98 12.18 -1.05 17.51
N LEU A 99 11.52 -1.76 16.58
CA LEU A 99 10.10 -2.04 16.68
C LEU A 99 9.77 -2.75 18.00
N LYS A 100 10.48 -3.84 18.32
CA LYS A 100 10.30 -4.57 19.57
C LYS A 100 10.50 -3.67 20.79
N LYS A 101 11.54 -2.82 20.80
CA LYS A 101 11.82 -1.89 21.90
C LYS A 101 10.73 -0.84 22.09
N VAL A 102 10.23 -0.25 21.00
CA VAL A 102 9.19 0.80 21.10
C VAL A 102 7.86 0.23 21.56
N CYS A 103 7.55 -1.04 21.28
CA CYS A 103 6.31 -1.72 21.67
C CYS A 103 6.42 -2.51 22.99
N ALA A 104 7.62 -2.64 23.59
CA ALA A 104 7.86 -3.46 24.77
C ALA A 104 7.31 -2.83 26.08
N GLY A 105 7.34 -3.64 27.15
CA GLY A 105 7.10 -3.15 28.52
C GLY A 105 5.64 -2.85 28.84
N GLY A 106 4.68 -3.52 28.22
CA GLY A 106 3.25 -3.33 28.51
C GLY A 106 2.70 -1.95 28.11
N ARG A 107 3.42 -1.23 27.23
CA ARG A 107 2.98 0.11 26.78
C ARG A 107 1.60 0.09 26.17
N SER A 108 0.79 1.07 26.51
CA SER A 108 -0.43 1.40 25.79
C SER A 108 -0.11 1.95 24.39
N LEU A 109 -1.09 1.96 23.49
CA LEU A 109 -0.92 2.54 22.15
C LEU A 109 -0.49 4.02 22.22
N ALA A 110 -1.03 4.80 23.15
CA ALA A 110 -0.62 6.19 23.37
C ALA A 110 0.85 6.31 23.81
N GLN A 111 1.32 5.40 24.65
CA GLN A 111 2.71 5.37 25.12
C GLN A 111 3.67 4.94 23.99
N ILE A 112 3.23 4.06 23.08
CA ILE A 112 3.99 3.70 21.88
C ILE A 112 4.16 4.94 20.99
N ALA A 113 3.07 5.65 20.68
CA ALA A 113 3.12 6.88 19.89
C ALA A 113 4.05 7.93 20.52
N ALA A 114 3.98 8.14 21.83
CA ALA A 114 4.84 9.07 22.56
C ALA A 114 6.33 8.65 22.62
N ALA A 115 6.62 7.35 22.43
CA ALA A 115 7.99 6.84 22.42
C ALA A 115 8.66 6.94 21.04
N MET A 116 7.90 6.86 19.94
CA MET A 116 8.44 6.87 18.56
C MET A 116 9.36 8.07 18.24
N PRO A 117 9.07 9.33 18.66
CA PRO A 117 9.92 10.48 18.37
C PRO A 117 11.36 10.37 18.89
N LYS A 118 11.60 9.54 19.91
CA LYS A 118 12.95 9.33 20.48
C LYS A 118 13.91 8.64 19.48
N TYR A 119 13.40 8.02 18.41
CA TYR A 119 14.16 7.30 17.40
C TYR A 119 14.52 8.19 16.19
N CYS A 120 15.05 9.38 16.47
CA CYS A 120 15.44 10.38 15.46
C CYS A 120 16.95 10.60 15.35
N LYS A 121 17.78 9.69 15.91
CA LYS A 121 19.23 9.82 15.93
C LYS A 121 19.91 8.77 15.03
N ALA A 122 21.00 9.19 14.37
CA ALA A 122 21.95 8.30 13.72
C ALA A 122 23.38 8.76 14.10
N ALA A 123 24.27 7.80 14.42
CA ALA A 123 25.61 8.07 14.92
C ALA A 123 25.62 9.09 16.08
N GLY A 124 24.67 9.00 17.00
CA GLY A 124 24.53 9.89 18.17
C GLY A 124 23.94 11.27 17.88
N LYS A 125 23.79 11.67 16.61
CA LYS A 125 23.29 13.00 16.21
C LYS A 125 21.81 12.92 15.81
N THR A 126 21.02 13.93 16.25
CA THR A 126 19.64 14.09 15.79
C THR A 126 19.62 14.57 14.34
N LEU A 127 18.89 13.87 13.48
CA LEU A 127 18.77 14.19 12.06
C LEU A 127 17.38 14.77 11.76
N PRO A 128 17.28 15.98 11.16
CA PRO A 128 16.01 16.62 10.85
C PRO A 128 15.06 15.74 10.01
N GLY A 129 15.61 15.00 9.04
CA GLY A 129 14.83 14.05 8.23
C GLY A 129 14.18 12.94 9.04
N LEU A 130 14.90 12.41 10.06
CA LEU A 130 14.34 11.40 10.98
C LEU A 130 13.32 12.01 11.94
N VAL A 131 13.52 13.25 12.39
CA VAL A 131 12.52 13.98 13.21
C VAL A 131 11.21 14.12 12.43
N ASN A 132 11.29 14.59 11.19
CA ASN A 132 10.11 14.77 10.33
C ASN A 132 9.41 13.42 10.03
N ARG A 133 10.20 12.37 9.79
CA ARG A 133 9.64 11.02 9.56
C ARG A 133 8.91 10.50 10.78
N ARG A 134 9.49 10.60 11.97
CA ARG A 134 8.85 10.19 13.23
C ARG A 134 7.58 10.99 13.50
N ALA A 135 7.62 12.31 13.26
CA ALA A 135 6.42 13.14 13.39
C ALA A 135 5.28 12.70 12.47
N ALA A 136 5.59 12.38 11.22
CA ALA A 136 4.60 11.91 10.26
C ALA A 136 4.07 10.50 10.61
N GLU A 137 4.92 9.60 11.10
CA GLU A 137 4.49 8.27 11.58
C GLU A 137 3.58 8.39 12.80
N VAL A 138 3.90 9.27 13.75
CA VAL A 138 3.04 9.54 14.92
C VAL A 138 1.71 10.18 14.51
N ALA A 139 1.74 11.11 13.56
CA ALA A 139 0.51 11.70 13.02
C ALA A 139 -0.39 10.62 12.39
N LEU A 140 0.15 9.73 11.57
CA LEU A 140 -0.60 8.61 11.00
C LEU A 140 -1.11 7.67 12.10
N PHE A 141 -0.28 7.32 13.09
CA PHE A 141 -0.64 6.44 14.19
C PHE A 141 -1.83 6.97 15.01
N ASN A 142 -1.88 8.28 15.24
CA ASN A 142 -2.92 8.96 16.00
C ASN A 142 -4.14 9.35 15.14
N THR A 143 -4.08 9.22 13.83
CA THR A 143 -5.23 9.47 12.96
C THR A 143 -6.25 8.35 13.16
N PRO A 144 -7.47 8.65 13.62
CA PRO A 144 -8.52 7.64 13.68
C PRO A 144 -8.69 7.02 12.28
N VAL A 145 -8.77 5.71 12.20
CA VAL A 145 -9.38 5.12 11.01
C VAL A 145 -10.83 5.58 11.09
N ALA A 146 -11.26 6.38 10.14
CA ALA A 146 -12.69 6.62 9.99
C ALA A 146 -13.32 5.23 10.07
N SER A 147 -14.12 5.01 11.11
CA SER A 147 -14.79 3.72 11.30
C SER A 147 -15.34 3.35 9.95
N GLN A 148 -14.89 2.22 9.40
CA GLN A 148 -15.56 1.71 8.20
C GLN A 148 -17.02 1.66 8.62
N PRO A 149 -17.93 2.39 7.97
CA PRO A 149 -19.33 2.30 8.33
C PRO A 149 -19.66 0.82 8.22
N THR A 150 -20.17 0.27 9.30
CA THR A 150 -20.88 -1.02 9.22
C THR A 150 -21.76 -0.95 8.00
N ILE A 151 -21.80 -2.02 7.21
CA ILE A 151 -22.44 -2.10 5.88
C ILE A 151 -23.82 -1.39 5.82
N GLN A 152 -24.46 -1.12 6.96
CA GLN A 152 -25.74 -0.43 7.10
C GLN A 152 -25.69 1.12 7.23
N ALA A 153 -24.51 1.72 7.49
CA ALA A 153 -24.38 3.19 7.57
C ALA A 153 -23.68 3.82 6.35
N ALA A 154 -23.16 3.00 5.40
CA ALA A 154 -22.47 3.45 4.20
C ALA A 154 -23.41 3.87 3.06
N GLU A 155 -24.71 3.65 3.19
CA GLU A 155 -25.68 3.99 2.14
C GLU A 155 -26.01 5.50 2.04
N ALA A 156 -25.47 6.33 2.95
CA ALA A 156 -25.80 7.76 3.01
C ALA A 156 -24.70 8.71 2.46
N GLN A 157 -23.51 8.21 2.11
CA GLN A 157 -22.50 9.03 1.42
C GLN A 157 -22.57 8.75 -0.06
N GLN A 158 -22.92 9.76 -0.86
CA GLN A 158 -22.93 9.66 -2.33
C GLN A 158 -21.53 9.25 -2.80
N HIS A 159 -21.39 8.01 -3.23
CA HIS A 159 -20.20 7.52 -3.90
C HIS A 159 -20.09 8.20 -5.28
N VAL A 160 -19.11 9.10 -5.42
CA VAL A 160 -18.80 9.72 -6.71
C VAL A 160 -18.01 8.72 -7.53
N GLN A 161 -18.62 8.17 -8.57
CA GLN A 161 -17.95 7.26 -9.48
C GLN A 161 -16.87 8.00 -10.28
N PRO A 162 -15.62 7.54 -10.26
CA PRO A 162 -14.55 8.13 -11.08
C PRO A 162 -14.89 8.05 -12.57
N ASN A 163 -14.43 9.06 -13.32
CA ASN A 163 -14.56 9.07 -14.77
C ASN A 163 -13.38 8.33 -15.40
N TYR A 164 -13.54 7.05 -15.67
CA TYR A 164 -12.50 6.21 -16.25
C TYR A 164 -12.36 6.47 -17.75
N GLN A 165 -11.25 7.07 -18.17
CA GLN A 165 -10.99 7.42 -19.57
C GLN A 165 -10.26 6.30 -20.31
N PRO A 166 -10.68 5.91 -21.53
CA PRO A 166 -9.91 5.04 -22.40
C PRO A 166 -8.54 5.65 -22.73
N GLY A 167 -7.51 4.82 -22.81
CA GLY A 167 -6.13 5.24 -23.06
C GLY A 167 -5.33 5.59 -21.82
N GLN A 168 -5.96 5.72 -20.65
CA GLN A 168 -5.28 5.95 -19.38
C GLN A 168 -4.95 4.65 -18.65
N ALA A 169 -3.89 4.68 -17.86
CA ALA A 169 -3.51 3.60 -16.96
C ALA A 169 -4.15 3.82 -15.58
N TYR A 170 -4.66 2.74 -15.02
CA TYR A 170 -5.27 2.69 -13.68
C TYR A 170 -4.65 1.57 -12.87
N PHE A 171 -4.67 1.69 -11.57
CA PHE A 171 -4.11 0.68 -10.68
C PHE A 171 -5.22 -0.14 -10.00
N VAL A 172 -5.19 -1.46 -10.18
CA VAL A 172 -6.06 -2.40 -9.46
C VAL A 172 -5.52 -2.53 -8.04
N HIS A 173 -6.26 -2.07 -7.03
CA HIS A 173 -5.82 -2.00 -5.63
C HIS A 173 -6.43 -3.09 -4.73
N VAL A 174 -7.05 -4.08 -5.33
CA VAL A 174 -7.66 -5.23 -4.62
C VAL A 174 -7.05 -6.54 -5.06
N ASP A 175 -7.12 -7.53 -4.19
CA ASP A 175 -6.68 -8.88 -4.49
C ASP A 175 -7.77 -9.68 -5.21
N ASN A 176 -7.33 -10.49 -6.18
CA ASN A 176 -8.19 -11.44 -6.88
C ASN A 176 -9.41 -10.84 -7.59
N LEU A 177 -9.31 -9.59 -8.10
CA LEU A 177 -10.35 -9.01 -8.94
C LEU A 177 -10.56 -9.91 -10.18
N ARG A 178 -11.79 -10.32 -10.41
CA ARG A 178 -12.13 -11.27 -11.48
C ARG A 178 -12.04 -10.60 -12.84
N ILE A 179 -11.33 -11.23 -13.78
CA ILE A 179 -11.35 -10.90 -15.19
C ILE A 179 -12.47 -11.71 -15.84
N ARG A 180 -13.32 -11.05 -16.63
CA ARG A 180 -14.47 -11.67 -17.28
C ARG A 180 -14.45 -11.49 -18.78
N SER A 181 -15.09 -12.42 -19.49
CA SER A 181 -15.22 -12.38 -20.96
C SER A 181 -16.20 -11.31 -21.46
N THR A 182 -17.09 -10.83 -20.60
CA THR A 182 -18.07 -9.77 -20.90
C THR A 182 -18.15 -8.77 -19.75
N PRO A 183 -18.57 -7.51 -19.98
CA PRO A 183 -18.68 -6.49 -18.95
C PRO A 183 -19.96 -6.69 -18.11
N SER A 184 -20.01 -7.80 -17.39
CA SER A 184 -21.16 -8.18 -16.55
C SER A 184 -20.72 -9.15 -15.45
N THR A 185 -21.41 -9.10 -14.31
CA THR A 185 -21.20 -10.06 -13.22
C THR A 185 -21.60 -11.50 -13.60
N SER A 186 -22.41 -11.70 -14.66
CA SER A 186 -22.76 -12.99 -15.23
C SER A 186 -21.75 -13.49 -16.28
N GLY A 187 -20.83 -12.65 -16.76
CA GLY A 187 -19.79 -13.04 -17.69
C GLY A 187 -18.89 -14.14 -17.13
N ALA A 188 -18.45 -15.06 -17.99
CA ALA A 188 -17.53 -16.11 -17.58
C ALA A 188 -16.24 -15.54 -16.99
N ILE A 189 -15.79 -16.11 -15.86
CA ILE A 189 -14.51 -15.74 -15.23
C ILE A 189 -13.40 -16.42 -16.05
N ILE A 190 -12.54 -15.62 -16.66
CA ILE A 190 -11.42 -16.09 -17.50
C ILE A 190 -10.05 -15.87 -16.84
N GLY A 191 -10.01 -15.18 -15.72
CA GLY A 191 -8.78 -14.91 -14.96
C GLY A 191 -9.03 -14.10 -13.70
N LYS A 192 -7.93 -13.73 -13.05
CA LYS A 192 -7.91 -12.85 -11.89
C LYS A 192 -6.73 -11.89 -12.00
N ILE A 193 -6.87 -10.72 -11.41
CA ILE A 193 -5.84 -9.67 -11.36
C ILE A 193 -5.77 -9.08 -9.95
N SER A 194 -4.58 -8.73 -9.49
CA SER A 194 -4.36 -8.17 -8.16
C SER A 194 -3.28 -7.10 -8.23
N ASN A 195 -3.48 -6.01 -7.51
CA ASN A 195 -2.44 -5.02 -7.18
C ASN A 195 -1.48 -4.67 -8.32
N ARG A 196 -1.99 -4.37 -9.51
CA ARG A 196 -1.18 -3.99 -10.69
C ARG A 196 -1.84 -2.93 -11.54
N ALA A 197 -1.03 -2.22 -12.32
CA ALA A 197 -1.53 -1.29 -13.32
C ALA A 197 -2.16 -2.03 -14.52
N VAL A 198 -3.22 -1.46 -15.04
CA VAL A 198 -3.91 -1.88 -16.25
C VAL A 198 -4.12 -0.66 -17.14
N LEU A 199 -4.02 -0.85 -18.45
CA LEU A 199 -4.38 0.18 -19.42
C LEU A 199 -5.85 0.02 -19.77
N ASN A 200 -6.66 1.05 -19.53
CA ASN A 200 -8.06 1.06 -19.94
C ASN A 200 -8.15 1.18 -21.47
N LYS A 201 -8.66 0.17 -22.14
CA LYS A 201 -8.89 0.18 -23.58
C LYS A 201 -10.30 0.65 -23.95
N ALA A 202 -11.27 0.38 -23.12
CA ALA A 202 -12.66 0.84 -23.27
C ALA A 202 -13.37 0.77 -21.92
N THR A 203 -14.35 1.65 -21.73
CA THR A 203 -15.20 1.70 -20.53
C THR A 203 -16.65 1.55 -20.94
N THR A 204 -17.43 0.77 -20.18
CA THR A 204 -18.86 0.64 -20.35
C THR A 204 -19.57 0.50 -19.01
N ARG A 205 -20.90 0.65 -19.01
CA ARG A 205 -21.76 0.38 -17.85
C ARG A 205 -22.66 -0.80 -18.13
N ASP A 206 -22.83 -1.66 -17.13
CA ASP A 206 -23.85 -2.70 -17.20
C ASP A 206 -25.24 -2.18 -16.78
N SER A 207 -26.25 -3.04 -16.86
CA SER A 207 -27.63 -2.72 -16.49
C SER A 207 -27.83 -2.38 -15.00
N LYS A 208 -26.83 -2.66 -14.16
CA LYS A 208 -26.81 -2.32 -12.73
C LYS A 208 -26.05 -1.02 -12.44
N GLY A 209 -25.58 -0.32 -13.48
CA GLY A 209 -24.80 0.91 -13.35
C GLY A 209 -23.34 0.70 -12.96
N GLN A 210 -22.87 -0.54 -12.90
CA GLN A 210 -21.46 -0.86 -12.60
C GLN A 210 -20.58 -0.49 -13.79
N ILE A 211 -19.41 0.11 -13.52
CA ILE A 211 -18.46 0.48 -14.56
C ILE A 211 -17.50 -0.67 -14.80
N TRP A 212 -17.37 -1.05 -16.04
CA TRP A 212 -16.48 -2.11 -16.52
C TRP A 212 -15.39 -1.53 -17.41
N MET A 213 -14.18 -1.98 -17.20
CA MET A 213 -12.99 -1.55 -17.93
C MET A 213 -12.44 -2.73 -18.74
N ASN A 214 -12.27 -2.54 -20.06
CA ASN A 214 -11.57 -3.49 -20.91
C ASN A 214 -10.06 -3.25 -20.77
N ILE A 215 -9.32 -4.30 -20.44
CA ILE A 215 -7.88 -4.22 -20.19
C ILE A 215 -7.02 -4.91 -21.24
N SER A 216 -7.61 -5.58 -22.25
CA SER A 216 -6.86 -6.33 -23.27
C SER A 216 -7.06 -5.86 -24.71
N GLY A 217 -8.16 -5.16 -25.02
CA GLY A 217 -8.53 -4.73 -26.38
C GLY A 217 -9.66 -5.53 -26.98
N THR A 218 -9.78 -5.54 -28.33
CA THR A 218 -11.01 -6.00 -29.03
C THR A 218 -11.02 -7.46 -29.46
N SER A 219 -9.87 -8.07 -29.71
CA SER A 219 -9.79 -9.43 -30.28
C SER A 219 -10.15 -10.54 -29.29
N LYS A 220 -9.82 -10.36 -28.02
CA LYS A 220 -10.25 -11.20 -26.88
C LYS A 220 -10.48 -10.29 -25.70
N PRO A 221 -11.67 -9.69 -25.56
CA PRO A 221 -11.90 -8.68 -24.56
C PRO A 221 -11.85 -9.28 -23.13
N GLU A 222 -11.04 -8.66 -22.29
CA GLU A 222 -10.89 -8.97 -20.87
C GLU A 222 -11.43 -7.80 -20.07
N TRP A 223 -12.47 -8.04 -19.28
CA TRP A 223 -13.17 -7.01 -18.55
C TRP A 223 -12.98 -7.16 -17.04
N ILE A 224 -12.68 -6.06 -16.38
CA ILE A 224 -12.70 -5.96 -14.93
C ILE A 224 -13.78 -4.98 -14.49
N CYS A 225 -14.44 -5.25 -13.37
CA CYS A 225 -15.32 -4.27 -12.75
C CYS A 225 -14.47 -3.20 -12.09
N ALA A 226 -14.49 -1.98 -12.63
CA ALA A 226 -13.72 -0.87 -12.10
C ALA A 226 -14.42 -0.23 -10.90
N ASP A 227 -15.77 -0.17 -10.95
CA ASP A 227 -16.59 0.46 -9.93
C ASP A 227 -17.99 -0.17 -9.89
N THR A 228 -18.51 -0.42 -8.70
CA THR A 228 -19.87 -0.98 -8.51
C THR A 228 -20.95 0.07 -8.25
N GLY A 229 -20.61 1.36 -8.24
CA GLY A 229 -21.48 2.42 -7.78
C GLY A 229 -21.47 2.63 -6.26
N VAL A 230 -20.85 1.69 -5.53
CA VAL A 230 -20.66 1.74 -4.07
C VAL A 230 -19.17 1.68 -3.72
N LYS A 231 -18.37 1.00 -4.55
CA LYS A 231 -16.95 0.79 -4.32
C LYS A 231 -16.17 0.78 -5.63
N SER A 232 -15.08 1.55 -5.70
CA SER A 232 -14.07 1.48 -6.75
C SER A 232 -13.04 0.39 -6.44
N PHE A 233 -12.58 -0.31 -7.48
CA PHE A 233 -11.54 -1.34 -7.40
C PHE A 233 -10.25 -0.91 -8.13
N VAL A 234 -10.32 0.18 -8.89
CA VAL A 234 -9.20 0.80 -9.61
C VAL A 234 -9.21 2.31 -9.39
N TYR A 235 -8.04 2.95 -9.48
CA TYR A 235 -7.84 4.40 -9.41
C TYR A 235 -6.68 4.85 -10.27
#